data_e790f08b8994bcc92f3ae9c240468899
#
_entry.id   e790f08b8994bcc92f3ae9c240468899
#
_cell.length_a   1.000
_cell.length_b   1.000
_cell.length_c   1.000
_cell.angle_alpha   90.00
_cell.angle_beta   90.00
_cell.angle_gamma   90.00
#
_symmetry.space_group_name_H-M   'P 1'
#
loop_
_entity.id
_entity.type
_entity.pdbx_description
1 polymer ?
#
loop_
_entity_poly.entity_id
_entity_poly.type
_entity_poly.pdbx_seq_one_letter_code
_entity_poly.pdbx_strand_id
1 'polypeptide(L)'
;MADGGTYRAVFLRMHPTGKVVLSLSEASQGKEADLAAIAAAELGIPPEDIKVVHEDSDRFGEGNSFNSQPSDAVGENVAITAARLRDKAQIVAGSMLEASPDELRFENGRWTAEGGDPEGVRIQEVSAHTFGGFELPEGIEGSLDAQTTYRVDAVQAAG
;
A
#
# COMPACT_ATOMS: atom_id res chain seq x y z
N MET A 1 -11.96 -22.62 22.35
CA MET A 1 -11.89 -21.85 22.53
C MET A 1 -11.47 -21.01 21.68
N ALA A 2 -11.89 -20.28 21.70
CA ALA A 2 -11.51 -19.40 20.73
C ALA A 2 -10.05 -19.30 20.69
N ASP A 3 -9.57 -19.10 19.58
CA ASP A 3 -8.16 -19.02 19.47
C ASP A 3 -7.68 -17.67 19.88
N GLY A 4 -8.53 -16.74 20.18
CA GLY A 4 -8.13 -15.45 20.63
C GLY A 4 -7.49 -14.55 19.59
N GLY A 5 -7.48 -14.96 18.36
CA GLY A 5 -6.93 -14.12 17.31
C GLY A 5 -7.94 -13.13 16.78
N THR A 6 -7.44 -12.05 16.21
CA THR A 6 -8.27 -11.09 15.50
C THR A 6 -7.64 -10.79 14.17
N TYR A 7 -8.46 -10.39 13.22
CA TYR A 7 -7.97 -10.00 11.90
C TYR A 7 -7.79 -8.50 11.83
N ARG A 8 -6.74 -8.09 11.17
CA ARG A 8 -6.45 -6.69 10.92
C ARG A 8 -6.29 -6.50 9.43
N ALA A 9 -6.37 -5.28 8.99
CA ALA A 9 -6.24 -4.99 7.58
C ALA A 9 -5.40 -3.75 7.36
N VAL A 10 -4.68 -3.75 6.27
CA VAL A 10 -3.94 -2.59 5.77
C VAL A 10 -4.47 -2.32 4.38
N PHE A 11 -4.84 -1.09 4.11
CA PHE A 11 -5.33 -0.68 2.79
C PHE A 11 -4.53 0.54 2.33
N LEU A 12 -4.06 0.49 1.09
CA LEU A 12 -3.34 1.59 0.47
C LEU A 12 -4.02 1.99 -0.81
N ARG A 13 -4.17 3.28 -1.02
CA ARG A 13 -4.69 3.80 -2.29
C ARG A 13 -3.90 5.03 -2.68
N MET A 14 -3.45 5.07 -3.93
CA MET A 14 -2.81 6.25 -4.48
C MET A 14 -3.82 6.98 -5.33
N HIS A 15 -4.01 8.26 -5.05
CA HIS A 15 -4.92 9.12 -5.81
C HIS A 15 -4.23 9.60 -7.09
N PRO A 16 -5.02 10.05 -8.07
CA PRO A 16 -4.42 10.57 -9.31
C PRO A 16 -3.44 11.72 -9.08
N THR A 17 -3.56 12.40 -7.95
CA THR A 17 -2.64 13.48 -7.62
C THR A 17 -1.30 12.97 -7.14
N GLY A 18 -1.17 11.66 -6.89
CA GLY A 18 0.04 11.09 -6.33
C GLY A 18 0.04 10.98 -4.83
N LYS A 19 -0.97 11.53 -4.16
CA LYS A 19 -1.07 11.40 -2.71
C LYS A 19 -1.60 10.02 -2.36
N VAL A 20 -1.17 9.50 -1.22
CA VAL A 20 -1.49 8.13 -0.80
C VAL A 20 -2.19 8.16 0.54
N VAL A 21 -3.21 7.34 0.67
CA VAL A 21 -3.86 7.11 1.95
C VAL A 21 -3.50 5.69 2.39
N LEU A 22 -2.99 5.59 3.61
CA LEU A 22 -2.70 4.32 4.26
C LEU A 22 -3.70 4.15 5.38
N SER A 23 -4.64 3.23 5.21
CA SER A 23 -5.68 2.97 6.20
C SER A 23 -5.32 1.74 7.00
N LEU A 24 -5.43 1.86 8.31
CA LEU A 24 -5.09 0.77 9.22
C LEU A 24 -6.28 0.46 10.10
N SER A 25 -6.52 -0.82 10.31
CA SER A 25 -7.52 -1.24 11.28
C SER A 25 -6.89 -1.52 12.65
N GLU A 26 -5.57 -1.41 12.73
CA GLU A 26 -4.86 -1.64 13.98
C GLU A 26 -4.36 -0.30 14.51
N ALA A 27 -4.39 -0.12 15.82
CA ALA A 27 -3.87 1.10 16.43
C ALA A 27 -2.39 1.23 16.11
N SER A 28 -1.97 2.45 15.83
CA SER A 28 -0.58 2.69 15.49
C SER A 28 -0.05 3.94 16.15
N GLN A 29 -0.56 4.24 17.34
CA GLN A 29 -0.16 5.43 18.07
C GLN A 29 1.34 5.56 18.17
N GLY A 30 1.85 6.69 17.73
CA GLY A 30 3.28 6.94 17.80
C GLY A 30 4.09 6.28 16.72
N LYS A 31 3.47 5.54 15.82
CA LYS A 31 4.20 4.84 14.77
C LYS A 31 3.78 5.23 13.36
N GLU A 32 2.90 6.23 13.27
CA GLU A 32 2.40 6.61 11.95
C GLU A 32 3.52 7.02 11.01
N ALA A 33 4.50 7.76 11.51
CA ALA A 33 5.61 8.20 10.65
C ALA A 33 6.43 7.01 10.18
N ASP A 34 6.64 6.03 11.05
CA ASP A 34 7.41 4.84 10.68
C ASP A 34 6.66 4.02 9.63
N LEU A 35 5.35 3.89 9.78
CA LEU A 35 4.57 3.11 8.83
C LEU A 35 4.49 3.83 7.48
N ALA A 36 4.35 5.15 7.49
CA ALA A 36 4.39 5.91 6.26
C ALA A 36 5.74 5.76 5.57
N ALA A 37 6.83 5.75 6.35
CA ALA A 37 8.16 5.59 5.77
C ALA A 37 8.33 4.22 5.12
N ILE A 38 7.74 3.18 5.70
CA ILE A 38 7.80 1.84 5.11
C ILE A 38 7.12 1.82 3.75
N ALA A 39 5.91 2.37 3.70
CA ALA A 39 5.17 2.41 2.43
C ALA A 39 5.88 3.29 1.42
N ALA A 40 6.41 4.43 1.86
CA ALA A 40 7.09 5.35 0.97
C ALA A 40 8.32 4.71 0.34
N ALA A 41 9.08 3.96 1.13
CA ALA A 41 10.27 3.29 0.61
C ALA A 41 9.92 2.28 -0.47
N GLU A 42 8.83 1.51 -0.26
CA GLU A 42 8.41 0.54 -1.24
C GLU A 42 7.91 1.19 -2.53
N LEU A 43 7.26 2.33 -2.40
CA LEU A 43 6.67 3.00 -3.55
C LEU A 43 7.60 4.01 -4.19
N GLY A 44 8.70 4.34 -3.53
CA GLY A 44 9.66 5.30 -4.06
C GLY A 44 9.14 6.73 -4.07
N ILE A 45 8.33 7.09 -3.07
CA ILE A 45 7.73 8.42 -3.00
C ILE A 45 8.10 9.06 -1.66
N PRO A 46 7.91 10.39 -1.53
CA PRO A 46 8.19 11.04 -0.25
C PRO A 46 7.19 10.60 0.82
N PRO A 47 7.64 10.34 2.04
CA PRO A 47 6.71 9.95 3.11
C PRO A 47 5.63 10.99 3.40
N GLU A 48 5.92 12.26 3.17
CA GLU A 48 4.94 13.31 3.42
C GLU A 48 3.76 13.25 2.47
N ASP A 49 3.86 12.48 1.39
CA ASP A 49 2.73 12.27 0.49
C ASP A 49 1.79 11.18 0.98
N ILE A 50 2.11 10.54 2.10
CA ILE A 50 1.30 9.47 2.64
C ILE A 50 0.57 9.96 3.89
N LYS A 51 -0.74 9.86 3.89
CA LYS A 51 -1.56 10.16 5.04
C LYS A 51 -1.99 8.86 5.68
N VAL A 52 -1.70 8.70 6.97
CA VAL A 52 -2.09 7.51 7.71
C VAL A 52 -3.42 7.80 8.38
N VAL A 53 -4.40 6.93 8.17
CA VAL A 53 -5.70 7.06 8.81
C VAL A 53 -6.03 5.74 9.49
N HIS A 54 -6.84 5.82 10.52
CA HIS A 54 -7.28 4.64 11.24
C HIS A 54 -8.77 4.47 11.02
N GLU A 55 -9.19 3.23 10.92
CA GLU A 55 -10.59 2.96 10.82
C GLU A 55 -11.25 3.32 12.13
N ASP A 56 -12.51 3.70 12.04
CA ASP A 56 -13.26 4.10 13.19
C ASP A 56 -13.52 2.89 14.08
N SER A 57 -12.80 2.78 15.16
CA SER A 57 -12.94 1.64 16.04
C SER A 57 -14.14 1.76 16.97
N ASP A 58 -14.76 2.91 17.04
CA ASP A 58 -15.94 3.07 17.88
C ASP A 58 -17.05 2.13 17.46
N ARG A 59 -17.08 1.76 16.21
CA ARG A 59 -18.10 0.88 15.70
C ARG A 59 -17.98 -0.53 16.21
N PHE A 60 -16.84 -0.87 16.76
CA PHE A 60 -16.56 -2.24 17.12
C PHE A 60 -16.23 -2.43 18.58
N GLY A 61 -16.71 -1.55 19.40
CA GLY A 61 -16.53 -1.77 20.82
C GLY A 61 -15.16 -1.43 21.27
N GLU A 62 -14.62 -0.76 20.62
CA GLU A 62 -13.59 -0.21 21.06
C GLU A 62 -12.83 -0.48 22.20
N GLY A 63 -13.30 -0.85 23.12
CA GLY A 63 -12.59 -0.98 24.37
C GLY A 63 -11.26 -1.63 24.31
N ASN A 64 -11.06 -2.47 23.38
CA ASN A 64 -9.80 -3.19 23.39
C ASN A 64 -8.68 -2.44 22.73
N SER A 65 -8.95 -1.32 22.16
CA SER A 65 -7.89 -0.66 21.43
C SER A 65 -6.97 0.14 22.32
N PHE A 66 -7.42 0.53 23.52
CA PHE A 66 -6.55 1.40 24.24
C PHE A 66 -5.40 0.71 24.91
N ASN A 67 -5.40 -0.55 25.00
CA ASN A 67 -4.23 -1.24 25.51
C ASN A 67 -3.41 -1.85 24.40
N SER A 68 -3.83 -1.66 23.17
CA SER A 68 -3.15 -2.30 22.07
C SER A 68 -1.89 -1.58 21.72
N GLN A 69 -0.84 -2.31 21.54
CA GLN A 69 0.36 -1.81 20.92
C GLN A 69 0.34 -2.27 19.48
N PRO A 70 0.79 -1.43 18.55
CA PRO A 70 0.94 -1.90 17.19
C PRO A 70 1.85 -3.10 17.20
N SER A 71 1.43 -4.17 16.56
CA SER A 71 2.27 -5.34 16.48
C SER A 71 3.33 -5.14 15.41
N ASP A 72 4.39 -5.93 15.48
CA ASP A 72 5.38 -5.91 14.42
C ASP A 72 4.77 -6.31 13.10
N ALA A 73 3.68 -7.05 13.15
CA ALA A 73 3.00 -7.50 11.93
C ALA A 73 2.43 -6.34 11.13
N VAL A 74 2.06 -5.22 11.76
CA VAL A 74 1.48 -4.13 11.00
C VAL A 74 2.52 -3.55 10.04
N GLY A 75 3.76 -3.36 10.49
CA GLY A 75 4.80 -2.83 9.61
C GLY A 75 5.10 -3.77 8.45
N GLU A 76 5.17 -5.07 8.77
CA GLU A 76 5.39 -6.08 7.75
C GLU A 76 4.28 -6.07 6.72
N ASN A 77 3.04 -5.93 7.18
CA ASN A 77 1.92 -5.95 6.27
C ASN A 77 1.75 -4.65 5.50
N VAL A 78 2.23 -3.54 6.05
CA VAL A 78 2.29 -2.30 5.26
C VAL A 78 3.26 -2.50 4.09
N ALA A 79 4.41 -3.13 4.34
CA ALA A 79 5.37 -3.39 3.26
C ALA A 79 4.79 -4.32 2.21
N ILE A 80 4.09 -5.37 2.65
CA ILE A 80 3.47 -6.31 1.71
C ILE A 80 2.41 -5.61 0.88
N THR A 81 1.59 -4.77 1.51
CA THR A 81 0.53 -4.07 0.81
C THR A 81 1.10 -3.09 -0.22
N ALA A 82 2.15 -2.38 0.17
CA ALA A 82 2.80 -1.44 -0.75
C ALA A 82 3.43 -2.18 -1.93
N ALA A 83 4.02 -3.35 -1.67
CA ALA A 83 4.58 -4.15 -2.75
C ALA A 83 3.49 -4.63 -3.72
N ARG A 84 2.34 -5.01 -3.19
CA ARG A 84 1.21 -5.42 -4.04
C ARG A 84 0.72 -4.27 -4.90
N LEU A 85 0.65 -3.07 -4.33
CA LEU A 85 0.25 -1.91 -5.10
C LEU A 85 1.28 -1.62 -6.19
N ARG A 86 2.56 -1.72 -5.84
CA ARG A 86 3.63 -1.51 -6.82
C ARG A 86 3.58 -2.54 -7.92
N ASP A 87 3.29 -3.81 -7.59
CA ASP A 87 3.20 -4.86 -8.60
C ASP A 87 2.07 -4.60 -9.57
N LYS A 88 0.91 -4.15 -9.06
CA LYS A 88 -0.20 -3.79 -9.92
C LYS A 88 0.19 -2.61 -10.81
N ALA A 89 0.85 -1.62 -10.22
CA ALA A 89 1.28 -0.45 -10.96
C ALA A 89 2.28 -0.82 -12.04
N GLN A 90 3.13 -1.82 -11.79
CA GLN A 90 4.11 -2.25 -12.79
C GLN A 90 3.45 -2.84 -14.03
N ILE A 91 2.36 -3.58 -13.84
CA ILE A 91 1.62 -4.11 -14.98
C ILE A 91 1.08 -2.96 -15.83
N VAL A 92 0.53 -1.94 -15.19
CA VAL A 92 0.01 -0.78 -15.91
C VAL A 92 1.15 -0.01 -16.57
N ALA A 93 2.27 0.16 -15.87
CA ALA A 93 3.43 0.86 -16.41
C ALA A 93 3.94 0.15 -17.65
N GLY A 94 3.92 -1.18 -17.65
CA GLY A 94 4.33 -1.94 -18.84
C GLY A 94 3.46 -1.62 -20.04
N SER A 95 2.15 -1.53 -19.80
CA SER A 95 1.23 -1.16 -20.86
C SER A 95 1.52 0.25 -21.37
N MET A 96 1.79 1.18 -20.46
CA MET A 96 2.07 2.57 -20.84
C MET A 96 3.37 2.69 -21.62
N LEU A 97 4.36 1.85 -21.28
CA LEU A 97 5.67 1.90 -21.94
C LEU A 97 5.79 0.90 -23.09
N GLU A 98 4.71 0.17 -23.38
CA GLU A 98 4.69 -0.83 -24.44
C GLU A 98 5.80 -1.84 -24.24
N ALA A 99 5.97 -2.31 -23.01
CA ALA A 99 7.00 -3.27 -22.64
C ALA A 99 6.40 -4.29 -21.69
N SER A 100 6.99 -5.47 -21.64
CA SER A 100 6.58 -6.48 -20.69
C SER A 100 6.90 -6.00 -19.28
N PRO A 101 6.01 -6.22 -18.30
CA PRO A 101 6.32 -5.81 -16.95
C PRO A 101 7.64 -6.37 -16.43
N ASP A 102 8.00 -7.58 -16.85
CA ASP A 102 9.24 -8.21 -16.41
C ASP A 102 10.49 -7.51 -16.95
N GLU A 103 10.32 -6.71 -17.96
CA GLU A 103 11.44 -5.99 -18.56
C GLU A 103 11.64 -4.61 -17.98
N LEU A 104 10.79 -4.22 -17.04
CA LEU A 104 10.86 -2.89 -16.46
C LEU A 104 11.78 -2.88 -15.27
N ARG A 105 12.44 -1.75 -15.09
CA ARG A 105 13.26 -1.49 -13.93
C ARG A 105 12.59 -0.42 -13.10
N PHE A 106 12.44 -0.68 -11.81
CA PHE A 106 11.81 0.27 -10.90
C PHE A 106 12.89 0.88 -10.00
N GLU A 107 12.95 2.20 -9.99
CA GLU A 107 13.92 2.89 -9.17
C GLU A 107 13.38 4.26 -8.81
N ASN A 108 13.38 4.59 -7.55
CA ASN A 108 12.94 5.91 -7.07
C ASN A 108 11.55 6.30 -7.57
N GLY A 109 10.63 5.36 -7.53
CA GLY A 109 9.26 5.62 -7.91
C GLY A 109 9.02 5.71 -9.41
N ARG A 110 9.94 5.24 -10.21
CA ARG A 110 9.87 5.37 -11.67
C ARG A 110 10.21 4.05 -12.33
N TRP A 111 9.44 3.70 -13.35
CA TRP A 111 9.72 2.53 -14.17
C TRP A 111 10.34 2.97 -15.50
N THR A 112 11.37 2.26 -15.93
CA THR A 112 11.97 2.47 -17.22
C THR A 112 12.11 1.12 -17.91
N ALA A 113 12.10 1.14 -19.24
CA ALA A 113 12.34 -0.04 -20.04
C ALA A 113 13.68 0.12 -20.74
N GLU A 114 14.42 -0.98 -20.87
CA GLU A 114 15.72 -0.93 -21.53
C GLU A 114 15.52 -0.50 -22.98
N GLY A 115 16.31 0.47 -23.41
CA GLY A 115 16.19 0.98 -24.76
C GLY A 115 15.05 1.97 -24.96
N GLY A 116 14.26 2.23 -23.90
CA GLY A 116 13.17 3.18 -24.00
C GLY A 116 13.57 4.55 -23.48
N ASP A 117 12.56 5.37 -23.25
CA ASP A 117 12.75 6.71 -22.73
C ASP A 117 13.38 6.62 -21.34
N PRO A 118 14.53 7.26 -21.10
CA PRO A 118 15.13 7.22 -19.79
C PRO A 118 14.28 7.86 -18.70
N GLU A 119 13.31 8.69 -19.08
CA GLU A 119 12.40 9.24 -18.09
C GLU A 119 11.33 8.25 -17.66
N GLY A 120 10.94 7.32 -18.52
CA GLY A 120 9.98 6.31 -18.19
C GLY A 120 8.66 6.87 -17.68
N VAL A 121 8.06 6.18 -16.71
CA VAL A 121 6.82 6.66 -16.07
C VAL A 121 6.98 6.59 -14.57
N ARG A 122 6.47 7.60 -13.90
CA ARG A 122 6.46 7.64 -12.45
C ARG A 122 5.21 6.95 -11.93
N ILE A 123 5.28 6.44 -10.71
CA ILE A 123 4.12 5.76 -10.11
C ILE A 123 2.92 6.70 -10.01
N GLN A 124 3.15 8.00 -9.81
CA GLN A 124 2.07 8.99 -9.79
C GLN A 124 1.38 9.08 -11.15
N GLU A 125 2.15 8.96 -12.23
CA GLU A 125 1.59 8.96 -13.58
C GLU A 125 0.79 7.69 -13.83
N VAL A 126 1.25 6.58 -13.30
CA VAL A 126 0.51 5.33 -13.41
C VAL A 126 -0.82 5.46 -12.69
N SER A 127 -0.81 6.05 -11.49
CA SER A 127 -2.06 6.25 -10.77
C SER A 127 -3.04 7.12 -11.56
N ALA A 128 -2.57 8.23 -12.10
CA ALA A 128 -3.43 9.09 -12.90
C ALA A 128 -3.99 8.34 -14.10
N HIS A 129 -3.18 7.49 -14.71
CA HIS A 129 -3.62 6.70 -15.87
C HIS A 129 -4.73 5.72 -15.48
N THR A 130 -4.63 5.08 -14.31
CA THR A 130 -5.66 4.12 -13.90
C THR A 130 -7.01 4.80 -13.64
N PHE A 131 -7.00 6.07 -13.25
CA PHE A 131 -8.23 6.80 -13.00
C PHE A 131 -8.74 7.55 -14.23
N GLY A 132 -7.94 7.62 -15.26
CA GLY A 132 -8.22 8.52 -16.38
C GLY A 132 -9.15 7.98 -17.45
N GLY A 133 -9.69 6.79 -17.27
CA GLY A 133 -10.60 6.25 -18.28
C GLY A 133 -9.93 5.61 -19.46
N PHE A 134 -8.62 5.44 -19.41
CA PHE A 134 -7.88 4.77 -20.48
C PHE A 134 -8.09 3.27 -20.38
N GLU A 135 -7.86 2.60 -21.49
CA GLU A 135 -7.93 1.15 -21.50
C GLU A 135 -6.81 0.58 -20.64
N LEU A 136 -7.13 -0.35 -19.76
CA LEU A 136 -6.16 -0.95 -18.88
C LEU A 136 -5.91 -2.40 -19.27
N PRO A 137 -4.77 -2.97 -18.88
CA PRO A 137 -4.50 -4.38 -19.17
C PRO A 137 -5.59 -5.26 -18.62
N GLU A 138 -5.78 -6.41 -19.24
CA GLU A 138 -6.81 -7.34 -18.84
C GLU A 138 -6.63 -7.73 -17.37
N GLY A 139 -7.73 -7.73 -16.64
CA GLY A 139 -7.70 -8.11 -15.25
C GLY A 139 -7.35 -6.98 -14.29
N ILE A 140 -7.07 -5.79 -14.81
CA ILE A 140 -6.71 -4.65 -13.98
C ILE A 140 -7.89 -3.69 -13.92
N GLU A 141 -8.36 -3.44 -12.71
CA GLU A 141 -9.46 -2.50 -12.50
C GLU A 141 -8.91 -1.08 -12.38
N GLY A 142 -9.76 -0.12 -12.68
CA GLY A 142 -9.40 1.27 -12.49
C GLY A 142 -9.19 1.57 -11.02
N SER A 143 -8.23 2.37 -10.71
CA SER A 143 -7.78 2.79 -9.41
C SER A 143 -6.51 2.02 -9.02
N LEU A 144 -5.69 2.67 -8.24
CA LEU A 144 -4.44 2.06 -7.81
C LEU A 144 -4.49 1.86 -6.30
N ASP A 145 -4.83 0.64 -5.90
CA ASP A 145 -4.95 0.33 -4.48
C ASP A 145 -4.61 -1.14 -4.23
N ALA A 146 -4.38 -1.45 -2.96
CA ALA A 146 -4.10 -2.81 -2.53
C ALA A 146 -4.52 -2.96 -1.08
N GLN A 147 -4.81 -4.18 -0.69
CA GLN A 147 -5.22 -4.48 0.67
C GLN A 147 -4.60 -5.80 1.11
N THR A 148 -4.24 -5.86 2.38
CA THR A 148 -3.74 -7.08 3.00
C THR A 148 -4.50 -7.29 4.30
N THR A 149 -4.95 -8.52 4.53
CA THR A 149 -5.58 -8.89 5.79
C THR A 149 -4.66 -9.88 6.48
N TYR A 150 -4.48 -9.70 7.76
CA TYR A 150 -3.60 -10.58 8.52
C TYR A 150 -4.19 -10.82 9.89
N ARG A 151 -3.71 -11.86 10.53
CA ARG A 151 -4.23 -12.26 11.83
C ARG A 151 -3.21 -11.95 12.92
N VAL A 152 -3.72 -11.40 14.01
CA VAL A 152 -2.90 -11.14 15.18
C VAL A 152 -3.38 -12.06 16.30
N ASP A 153 -2.50 -12.87 16.82
CA ASP A 153 -2.86 -13.80 17.89
C ASP A 153 -2.88 -13.12 19.24
N ALA A 154 -3.91 -13.42 20.01
CA ALA A 154 -3.98 -12.87 21.35
C ALA A 154 -2.86 -13.38 22.22
N VAL A 155 -2.38 -14.58 21.95
CA VAL A 155 -1.29 -15.15 22.72
C VAL A 155 -0.04 -14.30 22.59
N GLN A 156 0.21 -13.80 21.40
CA GLN A 156 1.36 -12.94 21.21
C GLN A 156 1.24 -11.66 22.00
N ALA A 157 0.02 -11.15 22.08
CA ALA A 157 -0.19 -9.92 22.81
C ALA A 157 0.03 -10.15 24.30
N ALA A 158 -0.22 -11.32 24.78
CA ALA A 158 -0.06 -11.63 26.19
C ALA A 158 1.36 -11.96 26.57
N GLY A 159 2.13 -12.38 25.59
CA GLY A 159 3.49 -12.86 25.85
C GLY A 159 4.54 -11.80 26.06
#